data_6689a8903bc7a88d76c184edcf2ed440
#
_entry.id   6689a8903bc7a88d76c184edcf2ed440
#
_cell.length_a   1.000
_cell.length_b   1.000
_cell.length_c   1.000
_cell.angle_alpha   90.00
_cell.angle_beta   90.00
_cell.angle_gamma   90.00
#
_symmetry.space_group_name_H-M   'P 1'
#
loop_
_entity.id
_entity.type
_entity.pdbx_description
1 polymer ?
#
loop_
_entity_poly.entity_id
_entity_poly.type
_entity_poly.pdbx_seq_one_letter_code
_entity_poly.pdbx_strand_id
1 'polypeptide(L)'
;PFNADFDGDQMSVHVPLSTQAQTEARILMLSSNNLRSPASGKVLTVPSQDMVFGVYYLTSEKTGEDVKTLTFASFEDALLAIETNRDLDLQAKVVVRVSSKDANVADSDRAIFRVMTGRGQYEDLDVTDGTKRFETTVGRIIFNRQCLPEDYPYINYKMVKSDIGILVNDCCDRYPM
;
A
#
# COMPACT_ATOMS: atom_id res chain seq x y z
N PRO A 1 -1.24 -14.67 13.73
CA PRO A 1 -1.72 -15.36 14.94
C PRO A 1 -0.80 -16.50 15.36
N PHE A 2 -0.21 -17.22 14.42
CA PHE A 2 0.65 -18.37 14.73
C PHE A 2 2.10 -17.98 15.03
N ASN A 3 2.49 -16.74 14.76
CA ASN A 3 3.90 -16.30 14.81
C ASN A 3 4.81 -17.24 14.04
N ALA A 4 4.33 -17.76 12.89
CA ALA A 4 5.02 -18.71 12.05
C ALA A 4 5.95 -18.00 11.06
N ASP A 5 7.08 -18.62 10.78
CA ASP A 5 7.95 -18.31 9.67
C ASP A 5 8.23 -19.56 8.83
N PHE A 6 9.00 -19.45 7.78
CA PHE A 6 9.24 -20.56 6.84
C PHE A 6 10.68 -21.10 6.91
N ASP A 7 11.29 -20.99 8.08
CA ASP A 7 12.67 -21.46 8.34
C ASP A 7 12.74 -22.89 8.88
N GLY A 8 11.61 -23.59 8.94
CA GLY A 8 11.52 -24.98 9.42
C GLY A 8 10.45 -25.22 10.47
N ASP A 9 9.53 -24.27 10.67
CA ASP A 9 8.41 -24.41 11.60
C ASP A 9 7.51 -25.59 11.21
N GLN A 10 7.10 -26.35 12.22
CA GLN A 10 6.17 -27.45 12.05
C GLN A 10 4.78 -27.03 12.53
N MET A 11 3.75 -27.43 11.77
CA MET A 11 2.36 -27.18 12.12
C MET A 11 1.53 -28.43 11.91
N SER A 12 0.55 -28.67 12.80
CA SER A 12 -0.40 -29.75 12.69
C SER A 12 -1.57 -29.33 11.79
N VAL A 13 -2.03 -30.25 10.95
CA VAL A 13 -3.27 -30.10 10.18
C VAL A 13 -4.37 -30.92 10.85
N HIS A 14 -5.48 -30.28 11.18
CA HIS A 14 -6.64 -30.92 11.79
C HIS A 14 -7.90 -30.64 10.98
N VAL A 15 -8.66 -31.71 10.68
CA VAL A 15 -9.92 -31.61 9.93
C VAL A 15 -11.10 -31.75 10.91
N PRO A 16 -11.96 -30.72 11.05
CA PRO A 16 -13.14 -30.84 11.90
C PRO A 16 -14.17 -31.79 11.28
N LEU A 17 -14.61 -32.79 12.05
CA LEU A 17 -15.47 -33.87 11.54
C LEU A 17 -16.99 -33.58 11.78
N SER A 18 -17.35 -32.87 12.84
CA SER A 18 -18.76 -32.56 13.13
C SER A 18 -19.19 -31.23 12.50
N THR A 19 -20.47 -31.08 12.21
CA THR A 19 -21.04 -29.81 11.71
C THR A 19 -20.86 -28.67 12.69
N GLN A 20 -20.92 -28.96 13.99
CA GLN A 20 -20.67 -27.98 15.03
C GLN A 20 -19.21 -27.49 15.00
N ALA A 21 -18.25 -28.41 14.96
CA ALA A 21 -16.83 -28.06 14.87
C ALA A 21 -16.47 -27.29 13.58
N GLN A 22 -17.12 -27.66 12.44
CA GLN A 22 -16.95 -26.94 11.18
C GLN A 22 -17.49 -25.50 11.28
N THR A 23 -18.63 -25.30 11.95
CA THR A 23 -19.23 -23.99 12.15
C THR A 23 -18.34 -23.12 13.06
N GLU A 24 -17.86 -23.68 14.17
CA GLU A 24 -16.93 -23.00 15.05
C GLU A 24 -15.63 -22.60 14.33
N ALA A 25 -15.06 -23.49 13.54
CA ALA A 25 -13.85 -23.22 12.76
C ALA A 25 -14.07 -22.07 11.75
N ARG A 26 -15.22 -22.03 11.08
CA ARG A 26 -15.55 -20.94 10.13
C ARG A 26 -15.79 -19.60 10.82
N ILE A 27 -16.46 -19.59 11.95
CA ILE A 27 -16.83 -18.33 12.65
C ILE A 27 -15.66 -17.81 13.47
N LEU A 28 -14.96 -18.68 14.22
CA LEU A 28 -13.99 -18.26 15.21
C LEU A 28 -12.53 -18.32 14.73
N MET A 29 -12.22 -19.17 13.73
CA MET A 29 -10.82 -19.42 13.33
C MET A 29 -10.47 -18.86 11.96
N LEU A 30 -11.45 -18.65 11.07
CA LEU A 30 -11.18 -18.14 9.73
C LEU A 30 -10.54 -16.75 9.81
N SER A 31 -9.39 -16.57 9.15
CA SER A 31 -8.62 -15.33 9.20
C SER A 31 -9.38 -14.10 8.74
N SER A 32 -10.25 -14.23 7.73
CA SER A 32 -11.11 -13.14 7.25
C SER A 32 -12.08 -12.63 8.31
N ASN A 33 -12.49 -13.48 9.26
CA ASN A 33 -13.40 -13.11 10.35
C ASN A 33 -12.65 -12.59 11.59
N ASN A 34 -11.31 -12.71 11.61
CA ASN A 34 -10.46 -12.36 12.76
C ASN A 34 -9.41 -11.29 12.40
N LEU A 35 -9.81 -10.29 11.65
CA LEU A 35 -8.91 -9.19 11.27
C LEU A 35 -8.59 -8.29 12.46
N ARG A 36 -9.52 -8.12 13.41
CA ARG A 36 -9.36 -7.25 14.58
C ARG A 36 -9.39 -8.03 15.88
N SER A 37 -8.60 -7.58 16.84
CA SER A 37 -8.64 -8.10 18.21
C SER A 37 -9.96 -7.75 18.87
N PRO A 38 -10.72 -8.72 19.40
CA PRO A 38 -11.94 -8.43 20.15
C PRO A 38 -11.67 -7.67 21.47
N ALA A 39 -10.45 -7.76 22.01
CA ALA A 39 -10.09 -7.10 23.26
C ALA A 39 -9.72 -5.61 23.07
N SER A 40 -9.09 -5.25 21.94
CA SER A 40 -8.54 -3.90 21.73
C SER A 40 -9.04 -3.20 20.47
N GLY A 41 -9.76 -3.90 19.58
CA GLY A 41 -10.19 -3.39 18.28
C GLY A 41 -9.05 -3.18 17.26
N LYS A 42 -7.79 -3.37 17.66
CA LYS A 42 -6.63 -3.22 16.78
C LYS A 42 -6.56 -4.34 15.76
N VAL A 43 -6.07 -4.02 14.56
CA VAL A 43 -5.87 -5.02 13.52
C VAL A 43 -4.78 -6.00 13.94
N LEU A 44 -5.09 -7.30 13.83
CA LEU A 44 -4.16 -8.41 14.13
C LEU A 44 -3.31 -8.79 12.92
N THR A 45 -3.88 -8.71 11.73
CA THR A 45 -3.24 -9.11 10.47
C THR A 45 -2.43 -7.95 9.89
N VAL A 46 -1.28 -7.68 10.49
CA VAL A 46 -0.36 -6.64 10.03
C VAL A 46 0.85 -7.30 9.36
N PRO A 47 1.34 -6.76 8.22
CA PRO A 47 2.58 -7.23 7.62
C PRO A 47 3.73 -7.29 8.61
N SER A 48 4.52 -8.36 8.56
CA SER A 48 5.65 -8.58 9.46
C SER A 48 6.88 -9.10 8.69
N GLN A 49 8.03 -9.13 9.34
CA GLN A 49 9.28 -9.69 8.82
C GLN A 49 9.61 -9.18 7.40
N ASP A 50 9.76 -10.07 6.43
CA ASP A 50 10.18 -9.76 5.06
C ASP A 50 9.18 -8.86 4.30
N MET A 51 7.89 -8.93 4.65
CA MET A 51 6.89 -8.03 4.07
C MET A 51 7.14 -6.57 4.46
N VAL A 52 7.51 -6.33 5.72
CA VAL A 52 7.88 -4.97 6.20
C VAL A 52 9.13 -4.50 5.48
N PHE A 53 10.11 -5.39 5.30
CA PHE A 53 11.34 -5.07 4.59
C PHE A 53 11.06 -4.76 3.11
N GLY A 54 10.18 -5.54 2.47
CA GLY A 54 9.75 -5.31 1.10
C GLY A 54 9.08 -3.94 0.90
N VAL A 55 8.15 -3.55 1.78
CA VAL A 55 7.51 -2.22 1.73
C VAL A 55 8.53 -1.10 1.97
N TYR A 56 9.44 -1.27 2.92
CA TYR A 56 10.51 -0.32 3.16
C TYR A 56 11.40 -0.13 1.91
N TYR A 57 11.77 -1.23 1.25
CA TYR A 57 12.59 -1.19 0.04
C TYR A 57 11.86 -0.51 -1.12
N LEU A 58 10.58 -0.85 -1.37
CA LEU A 58 9.75 -0.24 -2.41
C LEU A 58 9.56 1.26 -2.20
N THR A 59 9.40 1.70 -0.95
CA THR A 59 9.13 3.12 -0.64
C THR A 59 10.40 3.94 -0.43
N SER A 60 11.57 3.29 -0.42
CA SER A 60 12.86 3.97 -0.33
C SER A 60 13.19 4.74 -1.61
N GLU A 61 14.05 5.73 -1.47
CA GLU A 61 14.51 6.59 -2.55
C GLU A 61 16.03 6.53 -2.64
N LYS A 62 16.57 6.44 -3.84
CA LYS A 62 18.00 6.48 -4.09
C LYS A 62 18.48 7.92 -4.06
N THR A 63 19.43 8.19 -3.17
CA THR A 63 20.05 9.49 -3.05
C THR A 63 21.43 9.44 -3.74
N GLY A 64 21.67 10.30 -4.73
CA GLY A 64 22.95 10.39 -5.44
C GLY A 64 22.89 11.38 -6.60
N GLU A 65 24.05 11.89 -7.03
CA GLU A 65 24.14 12.91 -8.08
C GLU A 65 23.88 12.37 -9.51
N ASP A 66 23.95 11.06 -9.72
CA ASP A 66 23.82 10.41 -11.04
C ASP A 66 22.43 9.79 -11.31
N VAL A 67 21.40 10.15 -10.55
CA VAL A 67 20.06 9.58 -10.74
C VAL A 67 19.38 10.25 -11.92
N LYS A 68 19.31 9.55 -13.07
CA LYS A 68 18.51 10.00 -14.21
C LYS A 68 17.03 9.99 -13.82
N THR A 69 16.41 11.16 -13.83
CA THR A 69 14.96 11.29 -13.61
C THR A 69 14.23 10.96 -14.90
N LEU A 70 13.38 9.94 -14.88
CA LEU A 70 12.51 9.58 -15.99
C LEU A 70 11.20 10.35 -15.88
N THR A 71 10.61 10.69 -17.03
CA THR A 71 9.31 11.39 -17.06
C THR A 71 8.29 10.54 -17.79
N PHE A 72 7.12 10.34 -17.18
CA PHE A 72 6.00 9.59 -17.74
C PHE A 72 4.77 10.49 -17.90
N ALA A 73 3.93 10.17 -18.89
CA ALA A 73 2.72 10.92 -19.17
C ALA A 73 1.58 10.57 -18.19
N SER A 74 1.58 9.35 -17.64
CA SER A 74 0.60 8.86 -16.66
C SER A 74 1.21 7.81 -15.74
N PHE A 75 0.48 7.40 -14.69
CA PHE A 75 0.88 6.28 -13.85
C PHE A 75 0.84 4.94 -14.60
N GLU A 76 -0.11 4.78 -15.53
CA GLU A 76 -0.25 3.59 -16.37
C GLU A 76 0.96 3.44 -17.29
N ASP A 77 1.43 4.52 -17.90
CA ASP A 77 2.64 4.52 -18.74
C ASP A 77 3.87 4.14 -17.92
N ALA A 78 3.96 4.63 -16.69
CA ALA A 78 5.04 4.26 -15.78
C ALA A 78 4.99 2.75 -15.41
N LEU A 79 3.82 2.20 -15.10
CA LEU A 79 3.64 0.77 -14.81
C LEU A 79 3.97 -0.09 -16.03
N LEU A 80 3.53 0.29 -17.22
CA LEU A 80 3.85 -0.41 -18.46
C LEU A 80 5.37 -0.40 -18.73
N ALA A 81 6.03 0.73 -18.50
CA ALA A 81 7.49 0.84 -18.63
C ALA A 81 8.22 -0.09 -17.65
N ILE A 82 7.72 -0.24 -16.42
CA ILE A 82 8.26 -1.15 -15.40
C ILE A 82 8.13 -2.61 -15.85
N GLU A 83 6.98 -3.00 -16.39
CA GLU A 83 6.74 -4.36 -16.87
C GLU A 83 7.60 -4.71 -18.09
N THR A 84 7.83 -3.72 -18.96
CA THR A 84 8.59 -3.91 -20.20
C THR A 84 10.10 -3.86 -19.97
N ASN A 85 10.56 -3.03 -19.04
CA ASN A 85 11.98 -2.81 -18.75
C ASN A 85 12.33 -3.29 -17.34
N ARG A 86 12.80 -4.52 -17.22
CA ARG A 86 13.18 -5.14 -15.93
C ARG A 86 14.41 -4.51 -15.26
N ASP A 87 15.20 -3.74 -16.01
CA ASP A 87 16.40 -3.06 -15.50
C ASP A 87 16.08 -1.71 -14.85
N LEU A 88 14.80 -1.33 -14.79
CA LEU A 88 14.38 -0.09 -14.17
C LEU A 88 14.55 -0.21 -12.63
N ASP A 89 15.40 0.66 -12.07
CA ASP A 89 15.63 0.68 -10.62
C ASP A 89 14.34 1.12 -9.88
N LEU A 90 13.85 0.29 -8.97
CA LEU A 90 12.64 0.58 -8.19
C LEU A 90 12.74 1.86 -7.35
N GLN A 91 13.96 2.23 -6.96
CA GLN A 91 14.24 3.42 -6.15
C GLN A 91 14.56 4.67 -7.01
N ALA A 92 14.52 4.53 -8.35
CA ALA A 92 14.75 5.65 -9.26
C ALA A 92 13.67 6.72 -9.11
N LYS A 93 14.10 7.99 -9.16
CA LYS A 93 13.19 9.14 -9.19
C LYS A 93 12.51 9.24 -10.54
N VAL A 94 11.22 9.47 -10.50
CA VAL A 94 10.39 9.65 -11.68
C VAL A 94 9.46 10.84 -11.51
N VAL A 95 9.17 11.50 -12.63
CA VAL A 95 8.17 12.56 -12.69
C VAL A 95 6.99 12.05 -13.50
N VAL A 96 5.81 12.05 -12.89
CA VAL A 96 4.56 11.64 -13.54
C VAL A 96 3.65 12.85 -13.69
N ARG A 97 2.89 12.92 -14.77
CA ARG A 97 1.82 13.91 -14.91
C ARG A 97 0.56 13.34 -14.30
N VAL A 98 0.02 14.07 -13.33
CA VAL A 98 -1.20 13.74 -12.61
C VAL A 98 -2.33 14.59 -13.17
N SER A 99 -3.48 13.99 -13.42
CA SER A 99 -4.68 14.61 -14.00
C SER A 99 -5.88 14.45 -13.07
N SER A 100 -7.02 15.00 -13.47
CA SER A 100 -8.29 14.84 -12.74
C SER A 100 -8.75 13.38 -12.58
N LYS A 101 -8.27 12.46 -13.44
CA LYS A 101 -8.54 11.02 -13.32
C LYS A 101 -7.83 10.37 -12.13
N ASP A 102 -6.73 10.96 -11.69
CA ASP A 102 -5.92 10.47 -10.57
C ASP A 102 -6.35 11.08 -9.23
N ALA A 103 -7.36 11.97 -9.24
CA ALA A 103 -7.88 12.58 -8.04
C ALA A 103 -8.42 11.52 -7.08
N ASN A 104 -7.95 11.54 -5.85
CA ASN A 104 -8.37 10.62 -4.79
C ASN A 104 -9.23 11.29 -3.70
N VAL A 105 -9.49 12.57 -3.86
CA VAL A 105 -10.46 13.32 -3.05
C VAL A 105 -11.37 14.07 -4.00
N ALA A 106 -12.66 13.72 -4.00
CA ALA A 106 -13.70 14.46 -4.72
C ALA A 106 -14.31 15.48 -3.77
N ASP A 107 -14.03 16.76 -4.03
CA ASP A 107 -14.81 17.86 -3.49
C ASP A 107 -15.77 18.32 -4.59
N SER A 108 -16.95 18.87 -4.23
CA SER A 108 -18.07 19.09 -5.15
C SER A 108 -17.72 19.80 -6.48
N ASP A 109 -16.65 20.59 -6.50
CA ASP A 109 -16.22 21.38 -7.67
C ASP A 109 -14.70 21.22 -7.98
N ARG A 110 -13.96 20.40 -7.24
CA ARG A 110 -12.50 20.29 -7.39
C ARG A 110 -12.03 18.84 -7.43
N ALA A 111 -11.16 18.55 -8.38
CA ALA A 111 -10.41 17.31 -8.43
C ALA A 111 -9.07 17.50 -7.68
N ILE A 112 -8.93 16.85 -6.53
CA ILE A 112 -7.74 16.97 -5.69
C ILE A 112 -7.01 15.64 -5.67
N PHE A 113 -5.72 15.70 -5.99
CA PHE A 113 -4.81 14.58 -5.76
C PHE A 113 -4.07 14.82 -4.44
N ARG A 114 -4.50 14.09 -3.40
CA ARG A 114 -3.93 14.16 -2.05
C ARG A 114 -2.77 13.23 -1.90
N VAL A 115 -1.65 13.76 -1.45
CA VAL A 115 -0.39 13.07 -1.24
C VAL A 115 -0.02 13.09 0.23
N MET A 116 0.36 11.92 0.75
CA MET A 116 0.95 11.77 2.07
C MET A 116 2.48 11.93 1.94
N THR A 117 3.03 12.98 2.52
CA THR A 117 4.48 13.26 2.53
C THR A 117 5.16 12.82 3.82
N GLY A 118 4.37 12.39 4.80
CA GLY A 118 4.83 11.90 6.09
C GLY A 118 3.65 11.47 6.97
N ARG A 119 3.91 11.07 8.21
CA ARG A 119 2.86 10.70 9.17
C ARG A 119 1.92 11.87 9.44
N GLY A 120 0.67 11.75 8.99
CA GLY A 120 -0.34 12.80 9.18
C GLY A 120 -0.03 14.11 8.45
N GLN A 121 0.93 14.10 7.54
CA GLN A 121 1.28 15.22 6.68
C GLN A 121 0.74 14.98 5.29
N TYR A 122 -0.08 15.92 4.82
CA TYR A 122 -0.72 15.83 3.52
C TYR A 122 -0.37 17.06 2.68
N GLU A 123 -0.21 16.83 1.39
CA GLU A 123 -0.09 17.87 0.37
C GLU A 123 -1.19 17.64 -0.66
N ASP A 124 -1.96 18.67 -0.95
CA ASP A 124 -3.06 18.61 -1.89
C ASP A 124 -2.66 19.29 -3.19
N LEU A 125 -2.68 18.54 -4.28
CA LEU A 125 -2.46 19.03 -5.63
C LEU A 125 -3.82 19.20 -6.32
N ASP A 126 -4.21 20.44 -6.60
CA ASP A 126 -5.41 20.73 -7.37
C ASP A 126 -5.14 20.41 -8.86
N VAL A 127 -5.85 19.43 -9.39
CA VAL A 127 -5.75 18.94 -10.77
C VAL A 127 -7.04 19.16 -11.57
N THR A 128 -7.88 20.08 -11.11
CA THR A 128 -9.17 20.41 -11.74
C THR A 128 -8.98 20.95 -13.17
N ASP A 129 -8.06 21.89 -13.33
CA ASP A 129 -7.87 22.64 -14.59
C ASP A 129 -6.70 22.14 -15.44
N GLY A 130 -6.27 20.88 -15.26
CA GLY A 130 -5.20 20.34 -16.09
C GLY A 130 -4.30 19.33 -15.41
N THR A 131 -3.13 19.09 -16.02
CA THR A 131 -2.15 18.13 -15.51
C THR A 131 -1.06 18.82 -14.71
N LYS A 132 -0.68 18.25 -13.57
CA LYS A 132 0.47 18.68 -12.76
C LYS A 132 1.60 17.69 -12.78
N ARG A 133 2.81 18.16 -12.62
CA ARG A 133 4.00 17.30 -12.45
C ARG A 133 4.08 16.86 -11.01
N PHE A 134 4.28 15.57 -10.81
CA PHE A 134 4.41 14.95 -9.51
C PHE A 134 5.67 14.10 -9.45
N GLU A 135 6.54 14.36 -8.48
CA GLU A 135 7.78 13.62 -8.26
C GLU A 135 7.57 12.49 -7.27
N THR A 136 8.00 11.29 -7.67
CA THR A 136 7.90 10.10 -6.85
C THR A 136 9.00 9.09 -7.22
N THR A 137 8.89 7.84 -6.78
CA THR A 137 9.76 6.75 -7.21
C THR A 137 8.97 5.62 -7.86
N VAL A 138 9.65 4.81 -8.67
CA VAL A 138 9.08 3.65 -9.34
C VAL A 138 8.40 2.71 -8.33
N GLY A 139 9.08 2.39 -7.24
CA GLY A 139 8.54 1.51 -6.20
C GLY A 139 7.31 2.07 -5.48
N ARG A 140 7.26 3.40 -5.26
CA ARG A 140 6.07 4.05 -4.68
C ARG A 140 4.86 3.98 -5.63
N ILE A 141 5.08 4.07 -6.95
CA ILE A 141 4.01 3.88 -7.93
C ILE A 141 3.42 2.48 -7.82
N ILE A 142 4.28 1.44 -7.81
CA ILE A 142 3.86 0.05 -7.65
C ILE A 142 3.07 -0.11 -6.34
N PHE A 143 3.62 0.37 -5.24
CA PHE A 143 2.98 0.24 -3.92
C PHE A 143 1.59 0.89 -3.89
N ASN A 144 1.46 2.13 -4.37
CA ASN A 144 0.17 2.84 -4.33
C ASN A 144 -0.86 2.27 -5.30
N ARG A 145 -0.44 1.86 -6.51
CA ARG A 145 -1.38 1.40 -7.55
C ARG A 145 -1.75 -0.08 -7.45
N GLN A 146 -0.91 -0.91 -6.82
CA GLN A 146 -1.17 -2.36 -6.71
C GLN A 146 -1.62 -2.80 -5.31
N CYS A 147 -1.25 -2.07 -4.26
CA CYS A 147 -1.51 -2.49 -2.89
C CYS A 147 -2.59 -1.65 -2.19
N LEU A 148 -2.92 -0.46 -2.69
CA LEU A 148 -3.87 0.46 -2.05
C LEU A 148 -5.09 0.70 -2.94
N PRO A 149 -6.25 1.01 -2.33
CA PRO A 149 -7.43 1.49 -3.07
C PRO A 149 -7.14 2.80 -3.80
N GLU A 150 -7.80 3.03 -4.95
CA GLU A 150 -7.58 4.20 -5.80
C GLU A 150 -7.92 5.53 -5.12
N ASP A 151 -8.90 5.51 -4.22
CA ASP A 151 -9.36 6.66 -3.44
C ASP A 151 -8.54 6.92 -2.17
N TYR A 152 -7.50 6.07 -1.90
CA TYR A 152 -6.61 6.29 -0.78
C TYR A 152 -5.58 7.39 -1.10
N PRO A 153 -5.21 8.27 -0.14
CA PRO A 153 -4.16 9.26 -0.33
C PRO A 153 -2.84 8.63 -0.78
N TYR A 154 -2.22 9.19 -1.82
CA TYR A 154 -1.00 8.66 -2.39
C TYR A 154 0.18 8.76 -1.40
N ILE A 155 0.80 7.64 -1.05
CA ILE A 155 1.93 7.57 -0.12
C ILE A 155 3.23 7.90 -0.86
N ASN A 156 3.86 9.04 -0.54
CA ASN A 156 5.09 9.52 -1.16
C ASN A 156 6.24 9.71 -0.16
N TYR A 157 6.32 8.87 0.84
CA TYR A 157 7.43 8.87 1.79
C TYR A 157 7.90 7.45 2.09
N LYS A 158 9.07 7.33 2.68
CA LYS A 158 9.67 6.06 3.07
C LYS A 158 8.95 5.49 4.28
N MET A 159 8.34 4.33 4.12
CA MET A 159 7.56 3.67 5.17
C MET A 159 8.44 2.81 6.08
N VAL A 160 8.18 2.88 7.38
CA VAL A 160 8.75 1.99 8.38
C VAL A 160 7.65 1.11 9.01
N LYS A 161 8.04 0.12 9.81
CA LYS A 161 7.12 -0.86 10.42
C LYS A 161 5.92 -0.23 11.13
N SER A 162 6.12 0.87 11.85
CA SER A 162 5.04 1.58 12.55
C SER A 162 4.05 2.23 11.59
N ASP A 163 4.50 2.71 10.43
CA ASP A 163 3.64 3.35 9.42
C ASP A 163 2.73 2.33 8.75
N ILE A 164 3.26 1.13 8.50
CA ILE A 164 2.47 0.02 7.94
C ILE A 164 1.33 -0.36 8.90
N GLY A 165 1.61 -0.42 10.20
CA GLY A 165 0.57 -0.70 11.20
C GLY A 165 -0.54 0.36 11.22
N ILE A 166 -0.16 1.64 11.12
CA ILE A 166 -1.12 2.76 11.05
C ILE A 166 -1.91 2.69 9.75
N LEU A 167 -1.24 2.46 8.61
CA LEU A 167 -1.87 2.34 7.30
C LEU A 167 -2.93 1.23 7.28
N VAL A 168 -2.59 0.03 7.77
CA VAL A 168 -3.51 -1.11 7.79
C VAL A 168 -4.72 -0.83 8.69
N ASN A 169 -4.52 -0.20 9.84
CA ASN A 169 -5.65 0.21 10.69
C ASN A 169 -6.55 1.23 9.99
N ASP A 170 -5.96 2.26 9.36
CA ASP A 170 -6.71 3.31 8.64
C ASP A 170 -7.48 2.70 7.45
N CYS A 171 -6.86 1.80 6.69
CA CYS A 171 -7.56 1.08 5.61
C CYS A 171 -8.74 0.24 6.14
N CYS A 172 -8.57 -0.48 7.25
CA CYS A 172 -9.65 -1.25 7.86
C CYS A 172 -10.77 -0.37 8.42
N ASP A 173 -10.49 0.86 8.81
CA ASP A 173 -11.49 1.82 9.28
C ASP A 173 -12.27 2.46 8.12
N ARG A 174 -11.59 2.79 7.02
CA ARG A 174 -12.20 3.40 5.83
C ARG A 174 -12.98 2.41 4.96
N TYR A 175 -12.51 1.18 4.87
CA TYR A 175 -13.07 0.14 3.99
C TYR A 175 -13.57 -1.05 4.84
N PRO A 176 -14.68 -0.88 5.58
CA PRO A 176 -15.26 -1.97 6.34
C PRO A 176 -15.76 -3.05 5.37
N MET A 177 -15.42 -4.33 5.68
CA MET A 177 -15.87 -5.50 4.93
C MET A 177 -17.30 -5.86 5.29
#